data_e9e28dd23534e4ac8f06f4c1ee2b632c
#
_entry.id   e9e28dd23534e4ac8f06f4c1ee2b632c
#
_cell.length_a   1.000
_cell.length_b   1.000
_cell.length_c   1.000
_cell.angle_alpha   90.00
_cell.angle_beta   90.00
_cell.angle_gamma   90.00
#
_symmetry.space_group_name_H-M   'P 1'
#
loop_
_entity.id
_entity.type
_entity.pdbx_description
1 polymer ?
#
loop_
_entity_poly.entity_id
_entity_poly.type
_entity_poly.pdbx_seq_one_letter_code
_entity_poly.pdbx_strand_id
1 'polypeptide(L)'
;MKKKKINSNNLLLLITIVLFFVMYAAGCIVYADKGFTRFQTFLNILINNAGLICITAGMTCVMLTGGIDISVGSLVAMDCMILAVGIEQWGWSSPVLMLLILAIGIIFGIVQGFCISYLEIQPFIVTMAGMFFARGMTAVICKEQVSIVSDKIFTTLSSFKISLPFGGYLNKKGIMQFPYLRVTVVVALIVVLAIYLMLKYTRFGRSIYAVGGNQQSATLMGLDVKKTQMKAYILSSFLTSIGGICYCLNTMAGTTTQATGLEMDAISSAVIGGTLLTGGVGNVLGSLFGVLINGTISTLVKTNGKLISSWSNIVTAILLCFFIVLQSVFALVKERKS
;
A
#
# COMPACT_ATOMS: atom_id res chain seq x y z
N MET A 1 21.80 -34.13 11.07
CA MET A 1 20.85 -33.00 11.09
C MET A 1 20.80 -32.34 9.71
N LYS A 2 19.73 -32.54 8.93
CA LYS A 2 19.56 -31.85 7.63
C LYS A 2 19.36 -30.35 7.87
N LYS A 3 20.35 -29.51 7.53
CA LYS A 3 20.16 -28.05 7.49
C LYS A 3 18.98 -27.76 6.55
N LYS A 4 17.85 -27.34 7.12
CA LYS A 4 16.71 -26.82 6.33
C LYS A 4 17.25 -25.66 5.47
N LYS A 5 17.38 -25.85 4.15
CA LYS A 5 17.70 -24.77 3.22
C LYS A 5 16.62 -23.70 3.41
N ILE A 6 16.98 -22.57 3.99
CA ILE A 6 16.08 -21.43 4.13
C ILE A 6 15.74 -21.00 2.70
N ASN A 7 14.46 -21.07 2.35
CA ASN A 7 13.99 -20.66 1.04
C ASN A 7 14.30 -19.16 0.86
N SER A 8 14.87 -18.75 -0.25
CA SER A 8 15.28 -17.37 -0.57
C SER A 8 14.19 -16.34 -0.24
N ASN A 9 12.91 -16.71 -0.48
CA ASN A 9 11.76 -15.87 -0.16
C ASN A 9 11.59 -15.64 1.35
N ASN A 10 11.83 -16.67 2.17
CA ASN A 10 11.72 -16.56 3.63
C ASN A 10 12.89 -15.76 4.22
N LEU A 11 14.05 -15.76 3.57
CA LEU A 11 15.20 -15.00 4.00
C LEU A 11 14.96 -13.49 3.82
N LEU A 12 14.46 -13.06 2.65
CA LEU A 12 14.14 -11.66 2.39
C LEU A 12 13.08 -11.14 3.35
N LEU A 13 12.01 -11.92 3.57
CA LEU A 13 10.97 -11.57 4.54
C LEU A 13 11.54 -11.44 5.97
N LEU A 14 12.43 -12.35 6.38
CA LEU A 14 13.07 -12.29 7.70
C LEU A 14 13.91 -11.01 7.84
N ILE A 15 14.69 -10.65 6.81
CA ILE A 15 15.51 -9.43 6.79
C ILE A 15 14.63 -8.20 6.98
N THR A 16 13.51 -8.12 6.24
CA THR A 16 12.58 -6.98 6.34
C THR A 16 11.97 -6.88 7.75
N ILE A 17 11.53 -8.00 8.33
CA ILE A 17 10.98 -8.03 9.69
C ILE A 17 12.02 -7.57 10.72
N VAL A 18 13.24 -8.11 10.64
CA VAL A 18 14.34 -7.72 11.56
C VAL A 18 14.66 -6.24 11.40
N LEU A 19 14.76 -5.74 10.16
CA LEU A 19 15.02 -4.33 9.88
C LEU A 19 13.95 -3.43 10.51
N PHE A 20 12.67 -3.78 10.35
CA PHE A 20 11.58 -3.02 10.98
C PHE A 20 11.76 -2.93 12.49
N PHE A 21 11.98 -4.06 13.17
CA PHE A 21 12.13 -4.07 14.63
C PHE A 21 13.38 -3.32 15.09
N VAL A 22 14.49 -3.42 14.37
CA VAL A 22 15.73 -2.68 14.66
C VAL A 22 15.50 -1.18 14.52
N MET A 23 14.86 -0.74 13.42
CA MET A 23 14.57 0.68 13.19
C MET A 23 13.58 1.23 14.23
N TYR A 24 12.54 0.48 14.58
CA TYR A 24 11.56 0.88 15.58
C TYR A 24 12.19 0.96 16.97
N ALA A 25 13.03 -0.03 17.35
CA ALA A 25 13.76 -0.03 18.61
C ALA A 25 14.76 1.15 18.68
N ALA A 26 15.47 1.43 17.61
CA ALA A 26 16.36 2.60 17.54
C ALA A 26 15.57 3.91 17.76
N GLY A 27 14.37 4.02 17.15
CA GLY A 27 13.46 5.14 17.38
C GLY A 27 13.02 5.27 18.84
N CYS A 28 12.71 4.15 19.49
CA CYS A 28 12.36 4.11 20.91
C CYS A 28 13.50 4.59 21.81
N ILE A 29 14.76 4.26 21.47
CA ILE A 29 15.93 4.68 22.23
C ILE A 29 16.21 6.16 22.01
N VAL A 30 16.26 6.62 20.76
CA VAL A 30 16.66 8.00 20.41
C VAL A 30 15.59 9.03 20.80
N TYR A 31 14.29 8.66 20.74
CA TYR A 31 13.16 9.57 20.97
C TYR A 31 12.28 9.15 22.16
N ALA A 32 12.88 8.50 23.17
CA ALA A 32 12.18 8.10 24.40
C ALA A 32 11.46 9.27 25.07
N ASP A 33 12.16 10.42 25.19
CA ASP A 33 11.65 11.65 25.82
C ASP A 33 10.47 12.26 25.05
N LYS A 34 10.36 12.01 23.74
CA LYS A 34 9.27 12.51 22.89
C LYS A 34 8.06 11.57 22.82
N GLY A 35 8.10 10.49 23.61
CA GLY A 35 7.00 9.53 23.71
C GLY A 35 6.91 8.53 22.56
N PHE A 36 8.01 8.32 21.84
CA PHE A 36 8.06 7.31 20.76
C PHE A 36 7.86 5.89 21.29
N THR A 37 8.20 5.63 22.55
CA THR A 37 8.00 4.36 23.27
C THR A 37 6.53 4.01 23.57
N ARG A 38 5.61 4.97 23.39
CA ARG A 38 4.18 4.74 23.65
C ARG A 38 3.61 3.77 22.62
N PHE A 39 2.82 2.81 23.07
CA PHE A 39 2.15 1.87 22.17
C PHE A 39 1.26 2.58 21.14
N GLN A 40 0.66 3.73 21.49
CA GLN A 40 -0.09 4.56 20.55
C GLN A 40 0.75 5.04 19.36
N THR A 41 2.06 5.24 19.50
CA THR A 41 2.94 5.65 18.39
C THR A 41 3.01 4.55 17.33
N PHE A 42 3.14 3.29 17.75
CA PHE A 42 3.07 2.16 16.82
C PHE A 42 1.70 2.07 16.13
N LEU A 43 0.61 2.24 16.87
CA LEU A 43 -0.74 2.24 16.29
C LEU A 43 -0.95 3.41 15.32
N ASN A 44 -0.36 4.57 15.60
CA ASN A 44 -0.42 5.71 14.69
C ASN A 44 0.31 5.46 13.36
N ILE A 45 1.39 4.67 13.37
CA ILE A 45 2.03 4.24 12.12
C ILE A 45 1.05 3.42 11.27
N LEU A 46 0.32 2.49 11.87
CA LEU A 46 -0.72 1.72 11.18
C LEU A 46 -1.88 2.60 10.70
N ILE A 47 -2.38 3.50 11.55
CA ILE A 47 -3.50 4.40 11.23
C ILE A 47 -3.16 5.29 10.04
N ASN A 48 -1.99 5.93 10.07
CA ASN A 48 -1.58 6.87 9.03
C ASN A 48 -1.30 6.17 7.69
N ASN A 49 -0.90 4.92 7.72
CA ASN A 49 -0.55 4.14 6.53
C ASN A 49 -1.61 3.10 6.14
N ALA A 50 -2.81 3.11 6.75
CA ALA A 50 -3.85 2.12 6.45
C ALA A 50 -4.23 2.08 4.96
N GLY A 51 -4.36 3.25 4.31
CA GLY A 51 -4.60 3.34 2.87
C GLY A 51 -3.44 2.75 2.06
N LEU A 52 -2.19 3.12 2.40
CA LEU A 52 -1.00 2.63 1.73
C LEU A 52 -0.86 1.10 1.88
N ILE A 53 -1.24 0.51 3.01
CA ILE A 53 -1.24 -0.95 3.22
C ILE A 53 -2.15 -1.64 2.20
N CYS A 54 -3.37 -1.14 1.99
CA CYS A 54 -4.30 -1.70 1.00
C CYS A 54 -3.75 -1.59 -0.42
N ILE A 55 -3.23 -0.43 -0.79
CA ILE A 55 -2.65 -0.15 -2.10
C ILE A 55 -1.44 -1.06 -2.35
N THR A 56 -0.53 -1.17 -1.38
CA THR A 56 0.67 -2.00 -1.50
C THR A 56 0.33 -3.48 -1.62
N ALA A 57 -0.75 -3.96 -1.00
CA ALA A 57 -1.24 -5.32 -1.19
C ALA A 57 -1.66 -5.58 -2.65
N GLY A 58 -2.34 -4.63 -3.30
CA GLY A 58 -2.68 -4.67 -4.72
C GLY A 58 -1.44 -4.59 -5.61
N MET A 59 -0.56 -3.62 -5.33
CA MET A 59 0.71 -3.45 -6.02
C MET A 59 1.55 -4.73 -5.99
N THR A 60 1.59 -5.42 -4.85
CA THR A 60 2.30 -6.70 -4.72
C THR A 60 1.77 -7.74 -5.70
N CYS A 61 0.44 -7.82 -5.90
CA CYS A 61 -0.14 -8.76 -6.86
C CYS A 61 0.26 -8.45 -8.31
N VAL A 62 0.29 -7.17 -8.69
CA VAL A 62 0.74 -6.73 -10.02
C VAL A 62 2.22 -7.00 -10.19
N MET A 63 3.06 -6.62 -9.22
CA MET A 63 4.51 -6.86 -9.27
C MET A 63 4.84 -8.35 -9.34
N LEU A 64 4.10 -9.21 -8.66
CA LEU A 64 4.27 -10.65 -8.76
C LEU A 64 4.05 -11.18 -10.19
N THR A 65 3.26 -10.52 -11.05
CA THR A 65 3.13 -10.88 -12.47
C THR A 65 4.21 -10.25 -13.36
N GLY A 66 5.15 -9.47 -12.79
CA GLY A 66 6.18 -8.75 -13.53
C GLY A 66 5.70 -7.37 -14.06
N GLY A 67 4.53 -6.90 -13.62
CA GLY A 67 4.00 -5.58 -13.97
C GLY A 67 4.27 -4.53 -12.89
N ILE A 68 3.98 -3.27 -13.23
CA ILE A 68 4.01 -2.12 -12.31
C ILE A 68 2.76 -1.28 -12.55
N ASP A 69 2.15 -0.74 -11.51
CA ASP A 69 0.99 0.13 -11.59
C ASP A 69 1.29 1.50 -10.95
N ILE A 70 1.63 2.47 -11.80
CA ILE A 70 1.97 3.83 -11.35
C ILE A 70 0.72 4.68 -11.12
N SER A 71 -0.44 4.25 -11.58
CA SER A 71 -1.68 5.03 -11.51
C SER A 71 -2.29 5.11 -10.11
N VAL A 72 -1.87 4.23 -9.19
CA VAL A 72 -2.50 4.04 -7.87
C VAL A 72 -2.62 5.33 -7.06
N GLY A 73 -1.58 6.17 -7.01
CA GLY A 73 -1.61 7.44 -6.27
C GLY A 73 -2.61 8.44 -6.83
N SER A 74 -2.71 8.53 -8.16
CA SER A 74 -3.65 9.41 -8.84
C SER A 74 -5.09 8.90 -8.75
N LEU A 75 -5.30 7.57 -8.76
CA LEU A 75 -6.61 6.97 -8.52
C LEU A 75 -7.11 7.29 -7.10
N VAL A 76 -6.24 7.20 -6.08
CA VAL A 76 -6.56 7.62 -4.70
C VAL A 76 -6.97 9.09 -4.64
N ALA A 77 -6.26 9.98 -5.35
CA ALA A 77 -6.60 11.40 -5.37
C ALA A 77 -7.98 11.63 -6.02
N MET A 78 -8.29 10.94 -7.11
CA MET A 78 -9.58 10.99 -7.79
C MET A 78 -10.70 10.46 -6.87
N ASP A 79 -10.48 9.33 -6.20
CA ASP A 79 -11.42 8.74 -5.26
C ASP A 79 -11.73 9.71 -4.09
N CYS A 80 -10.70 10.33 -3.51
CA CYS A 80 -10.87 11.31 -2.44
C CYS A 80 -11.64 12.55 -2.92
N MET A 81 -11.37 13.03 -4.14
CA MET A 81 -12.07 14.18 -4.69
C MET A 81 -13.53 13.85 -4.98
N ILE A 82 -13.83 12.67 -5.55
CA ILE A 82 -15.22 12.21 -5.78
C ILE A 82 -15.98 12.11 -4.45
N LEU A 83 -15.34 11.55 -3.41
CA LEU A 83 -15.96 11.48 -2.09
C LEU A 83 -16.24 12.88 -1.53
N ALA A 84 -15.25 13.78 -1.56
CA ALA A 84 -15.37 15.10 -0.97
C ALA A 84 -16.44 15.95 -1.69
N VAL A 85 -16.37 16.04 -3.01
CA VAL A 85 -17.33 16.80 -3.83
C VAL A 85 -18.71 16.14 -3.81
N GLY A 86 -18.75 14.82 -3.90
CA GLY A 86 -20.01 14.08 -3.90
C GLY A 86 -20.80 14.25 -2.60
N ILE A 87 -20.11 14.28 -1.46
CA ILE A 87 -20.74 14.51 -0.15
C ILE A 87 -21.15 15.99 -0.01
N GLU A 88 -20.22 16.94 -0.22
CA GLU A 88 -20.42 18.33 0.15
C GLU A 88 -21.19 19.14 -0.91
N GLN A 89 -20.99 18.85 -2.20
CA GLN A 89 -21.59 19.62 -3.28
C GLN A 89 -22.77 18.92 -3.94
N TRP A 90 -22.68 17.60 -4.16
CA TRP A 90 -23.78 16.85 -4.80
C TRP A 90 -24.82 16.36 -3.80
N GLY A 91 -24.50 16.37 -2.48
CA GLY A 91 -25.42 15.93 -1.43
C GLY A 91 -25.69 14.43 -1.42
N TRP A 92 -24.79 13.62 -2.01
CA TRP A 92 -24.96 12.17 -2.03
C TRP A 92 -24.48 11.55 -0.71
N SER A 93 -25.11 10.47 -0.29
CA SER A 93 -24.69 9.77 0.91
C SER A 93 -23.36 9.07 0.73
N SER A 94 -22.51 9.08 1.76
CA SER A 94 -21.18 8.49 1.72
C SER A 94 -21.14 7.00 1.37
N PRO A 95 -22.09 6.11 1.77
CA PRO A 95 -22.06 4.72 1.36
C PRO A 95 -22.25 4.53 -0.17
N VAL A 96 -23.10 5.35 -0.79
CA VAL A 96 -23.32 5.30 -2.24
C VAL A 96 -22.07 5.72 -2.99
N LEU A 97 -21.40 6.78 -2.53
CA LEU A 97 -20.15 7.24 -3.12
C LEU A 97 -19.01 6.25 -2.91
N MET A 98 -18.93 5.59 -1.75
CA MET A 98 -17.96 4.50 -1.52
C MET A 98 -18.17 3.35 -2.52
N LEU A 99 -19.41 2.94 -2.78
CA LEU A 99 -19.69 1.93 -3.80
C LEU A 99 -19.36 2.41 -5.21
N LEU A 100 -19.62 3.69 -5.51
CA LEU A 100 -19.30 4.28 -6.81
C LEU A 100 -17.80 4.24 -7.09
N ILE A 101 -16.95 4.67 -6.14
CA ILE A 101 -15.49 4.66 -6.34
C ILE A 101 -14.93 3.24 -6.43
N LEU A 102 -15.49 2.27 -5.71
CA LEU A 102 -15.13 0.86 -5.88
C LEU A 102 -15.45 0.36 -7.29
N ALA A 103 -16.61 0.74 -7.84
CA ALA A 103 -16.97 0.43 -9.22
C ALA A 103 -16.04 1.11 -10.23
N ILE A 104 -15.68 2.39 -10.00
CA ILE A 104 -14.71 3.13 -10.83
C ILE A 104 -13.35 2.42 -10.79
N GLY A 105 -12.87 1.99 -9.61
CA GLY A 105 -11.63 1.25 -9.48
C GLY A 105 -11.62 -0.06 -10.26
N ILE A 106 -12.74 -0.82 -10.24
CA ILE A 106 -12.87 -2.04 -11.04
C ILE A 106 -12.82 -1.72 -12.54
N ILE A 107 -13.57 -0.71 -13.02
CA ILE A 107 -13.60 -0.30 -14.43
C ILE A 107 -12.20 0.15 -14.87
N PHE A 108 -11.53 0.95 -14.04
CA PHE A 108 -10.18 1.43 -14.28
C PHE A 108 -9.19 0.27 -14.43
N GLY A 109 -9.26 -0.71 -13.53
CA GLY A 109 -8.45 -1.93 -13.59
C GLY A 109 -8.77 -2.81 -14.80
N ILE A 110 -10.04 -2.88 -15.24
CA ILE A 110 -10.44 -3.59 -16.46
C ILE A 110 -9.79 -2.95 -17.69
N VAL A 111 -9.88 -1.61 -17.81
CA VAL A 111 -9.32 -0.88 -18.95
C VAL A 111 -7.80 -1.05 -19.01
N GLN A 112 -7.10 -0.80 -17.92
CA GLN A 112 -5.64 -0.96 -17.86
C GLN A 112 -5.23 -2.43 -18.08
N GLY A 113 -5.89 -3.35 -17.38
CA GLY A 113 -5.61 -4.77 -17.51
C GLY A 113 -5.85 -5.30 -18.92
N PHE A 114 -6.88 -4.81 -19.62
CA PHE A 114 -7.14 -5.16 -21.01
C PHE A 114 -6.02 -4.64 -21.94
N CYS A 115 -5.65 -3.37 -21.82
CA CYS A 115 -4.58 -2.78 -22.63
C CYS A 115 -3.25 -3.52 -22.45
N ILE A 116 -2.92 -3.90 -21.21
CA ILE A 116 -1.66 -4.58 -20.90
C ILE A 116 -1.68 -6.05 -21.35
N SER A 117 -2.78 -6.77 -21.04
CA SER A 117 -2.81 -8.22 -21.23
C SER A 117 -3.18 -8.64 -22.64
N TYR A 118 -4.11 -7.93 -23.29
CA TYR A 118 -4.64 -8.31 -24.60
C TYR A 118 -4.03 -7.50 -25.75
N LEU A 119 -3.77 -6.20 -25.54
CA LEU A 119 -3.09 -5.37 -26.53
C LEU A 119 -1.56 -5.40 -26.39
N GLU A 120 -1.06 -6.11 -25.35
CA GLU A 120 0.38 -6.32 -25.10
C GLU A 120 1.18 -5.01 -24.98
N ILE A 121 0.51 -3.92 -24.57
CA ILE A 121 1.16 -2.63 -24.33
C ILE A 121 1.95 -2.71 -23.03
N GLN A 122 3.13 -2.11 -23.00
CA GLN A 122 3.98 -2.12 -21.80
C GLN A 122 3.25 -1.54 -20.57
N PRO A 123 3.27 -2.22 -19.42
CA PRO A 123 2.58 -1.81 -18.20
C PRO A 123 2.86 -0.37 -17.78
N PHE A 124 4.12 0.05 -17.85
CA PHE A 124 4.54 1.39 -17.50
C PHE A 124 3.81 2.47 -18.31
N ILE A 125 3.67 2.27 -19.64
CA ILE A 125 3.02 3.25 -20.53
C ILE A 125 1.53 3.38 -20.21
N VAL A 126 0.84 2.23 -20.06
CA VAL A 126 -0.60 2.20 -19.78
C VAL A 126 -0.90 2.82 -18.42
N THR A 127 -0.15 2.44 -17.39
CA THR A 127 -0.41 2.93 -16.03
C THR A 127 -0.01 4.39 -15.87
N MET A 128 1.01 4.87 -16.59
CA MET A 128 1.34 6.29 -16.65
C MET A 128 0.24 7.12 -17.34
N ALA A 129 -0.32 6.61 -18.44
CA ALA A 129 -1.48 7.26 -19.08
C ALA A 129 -2.69 7.28 -18.11
N GLY A 130 -2.94 6.18 -17.39
CA GLY A 130 -3.95 6.12 -16.35
C GLY A 130 -3.69 7.10 -15.20
N MET A 131 -2.44 7.27 -14.79
CA MET A 131 -2.04 8.28 -13.80
C MET A 131 -2.43 9.69 -14.24
N PHE A 132 -2.09 10.08 -15.48
CA PHE A 132 -2.43 11.40 -16.00
C PHE A 132 -3.94 11.57 -16.15
N PHE A 133 -4.65 10.53 -16.61
CA PHE A 133 -6.10 10.56 -16.71
C PHE A 133 -6.76 10.79 -15.35
N ALA A 134 -6.43 9.97 -14.33
CA ALA A 134 -7.01 10.10 -12.99
C ALA A 134 -6.65 11.45 -12.35
N ARG A 135 -5.40 11.92 -12.51
CA ARG A 135 -4.97 13.23 -12.00
C ARG A 135 -5.70 14.37 -12.71
N GLY A 136 -5.87 14.29 -14.03
CA GLY A 136 -6.64 15.26 -14.82
C GLY A 136 -8.11 15.29 -14.40
N MET A 137 -8.74 14.11 -14.23
CA MET A 137 -10.13 14.01 -13.77
C MET A 137 -10.32 14.60 -12.37
N THR A 138 -9.35 14.43 -11.47
CA THR A 138 -9.37 15.07 -10.14
C THR A 138 -9.52 16.60 -10.26
N ALA A 139 -8.77 17.21 -11.15
CA ALA A 139 -8.81 18.67 -11.39
C ALA A 139 -10.07 19.13 -12.16
N VAL A 140 -10.63 18.26 -13.02
CA VAL A 140 -11.91 18.54 -13.73
C VAL A 140 -13.08 18.50 -12.75
N ILE A 141 -13.08 17.57 -11.77
CA ILE A 141 -14.14 17.47 -10.76
C ILE A 141 -14.14 18.72 -9.86
N CYS A 142 -13.00 19.07 -9.30
CA CYS A 142 -12.85 20.30 -8.52
C CYS A 142 -11.38 20.72 -8.47
N LYS A 143 -11.12 22.03 -8.67
CA LYS A 143 -9.77 22.61 -8.58
C LYS A 143 -9.37 22.96 -7.15
N GLU A 144 -10.34 23.26 -6.31
CA GLU A 144 -10.14 23.69 -4.94
C GLU A 144 -10.13 22.50 -3.98
N GLN A 145 -9.59 22.71 -2.80
CA GLN A 145 -9.70 21.75 -1.73
C GLN A 145 -11.13 21.72 -1.18
N VAL A 146 -11.72 20.54 -1.10
CA VAL A 146 -13.02 20.30 -0.49
C VAL A 146 -12.84 19.48 0.77
N SER A 147 -13.24 20.01 1.93
CA SER A 147 -13.20 19.31 3.23
C SER A 147 -14.55 18.68 3.53
N ILE A 148 -14.54 17.45 4.02
CA ILE A 148 -15.77 16.70 4.34
C ILE A 148 -16.18 17.01 5.78
N VAL A 149 -17.37 17.61 5.95
CA VAL A 149 -17.91 18.03 7.25
C VAL A 149 -19.38 17.65 7.42
N SER A 150 -20.18 17.65 6.35
CA SER A 150 -21.65 17.56 6.40
C SER A 150 -22.18 16.15 6.68
N ASP A 151 -21.52 15.10 6.19
CA ASP A 151 -21.99 13.72 6.32
C ASP A 151 -21.64 13.12 7.69
N LYS A 152 -22.70 12.84 8.49
CA LYS A 152 -22.56 12.23 9.83
C LYS A 152 -21.99 10.80 9.78
N ILE A 153 -22.29 10.03 8.73
CA ILE A 153 -21.81 8.64 8.61
C ILE A 153 -20.30 8.65 8.39
N PHE A 154 -19.83 9.47 7.45
CA PHE A 154 -18.40 9.59 7.12
C PHE A 154 -17.59 10.14 8.29
N THR A 155 -18.08 11.20 8.95
CA THR A 155 -17.42 11.81 10.11
C THR A 155 -17.39 10.86 11.32
N THR A 156 -18.48 10.12 11.57
CA THR A 156 -18.52 9.11 12.63
C THR A 156 -17.53 7.99 12.33
N LEU A 157 -17.49 7.48 11.08
CA LEU A 157 -16.57 6.42 10.67
C LEU A 157 -15.10 6.85 10.79
N SER A 158 -14.79 8.09 10.42
CA SER A 158 -13.45 8.68 10.57
C SER A 158 -13.03 8.84 12.03
N SER A 159 -13.96 9.25 12.89
CA SER A 159 -13.71 9.50 14.32
C SER A 159 -13.81 8.25 15.20
N PHE A 160 -14.35 7.16 14.69
CA PHE A 160 -14.57 5.93 15.45
C PHE A 160 -13.25 5.32 15.92
N LYS A 161 -13.14 5.19 17.25
CA LYS A 161 -11.96 4.69 17.94
C LYS A 161 -12.28 3.39 18.66
N ILE A 162 -11.52 2.36 18.37
CA ILE A 162 -11.55 1.09 19.09
C ILE A 162 -10.48 1.18 20.17
N SER A 163 -10.88 1.47 21.42
CA SER A 163 -9.95 1.58 22.55
C SER A 163 -9.44 0.20 22.97
N LEU A 164 -8.14 0.10 23.19
CA LEU A 164 -7.50 -1.12 23.68
C LEU A 164 -7.34 -1.03 25.20
N PRO A 165 -7.69 -2.09 25.97
CA PRO A 165 -7.69 -2.05 27.45
C PRO A 165 -6.28 -2.12 28.08
N PHE A 166 -5.21 -2.09 27.26
CA PHE A 166 -3.82 -2.21 27.70
C PHE A 166 -2.94 -1.09 27.11
N GLY A 167 -1.81 -0.80 27.76
CA GLY A 167 -0.85 0.19 27.28
C GLY A 167 -1.28 1.66 27.52
N GLY A 168 -2.15 1.89 28.52
CA GLY A 168 -2.55 3.24 28.90
C GLY A 168 -1.37 4.11 29.35
N TYR A 169 -1.38 5.40 29.04
CA TYR A 169 -0.38 6.37 29.44
C TYR A 169 -1.03 7.65 29.97
N LEU A 170 -0.32 8.31 30.89
CA LEU A 170 -0.76 9.61 31.40
C LEU A 170 -0.48 10.72 30.37
N ASN A 171 -1.52 11.48 30.03
CA ASN A 171 -1.39 12.67 29.21
C ASN A 171 -0.71 13.78 30.00
N LYS A 172 -0.23 14.85 29.32
CA LYS A 172 0.32 16.07 29.96
C LYS A 172 -0.61 16.72 30.98
N LYS A 173 -1.92 16.43 30.92
CA LYS A 173 -2.96 16.89 31.87
C LYS A 173 -3.23 15.89 33.01
N GLY A 174 -2.45 14.83 33.17
CA GLY A 174 -2.65 13.81 34.21
C GLY A 174 -3.83 12.86 33.94
N ILE A 175 -4.47 12.91 32.77
CA ILE A 175 -5.60 12.05 32.41
C ILE A 175 -5.06 10.77 31.76
N MET A 176 -5.52 9.62 32.21
CA MET A 176 -5.16 8.32 31.63
C MET A 176 -5.80 8.17 30.26
N GLN A 177 -4.99 8.00 29.23
CA GLN A 177 -5.44 7.73 27.86
C GLN A 177 -5.09 6.32 27.47
N PHE A 178 -6.08 5.61 26.94
CA PHE A 178 -5.89 4.27 26.37
C PHE A 178 -5.55 4.37 24.88
N PRO A 179 -4.65 3.52 24.40
CA PRO A 179 -4.36 3.41 22.98
C PRO A 179 -5.61 3.02 22.18
N TYR A 180 -5.72 3.53 20.97
CA TYR A 180 -6.86 3.24 20.11
C TYR A 180 -6.43 2.89 18.68
N LEU A 181 -7.25 2.13 18.01
CA LEU A 181 -7.21 1.85 16.58
C LEU A 181 -8.37 2.56 15.87
N ARG A 182 -8.20 2.87 14.61
CA ARG A 182 -9.29 3.31 13.72
C ARG A 182 -9.79 2.15 12.86
N VAL A 183 -11.02 2.26 12.38
CA VAL A 183 -11.63 1.27 11.48
C VAL A 183 -10.77 1.03 10.24
N THR A 184 -10.11 2.07 9.73
CA THR A 184 -9.22 1.99 8.56
C THR A 184 -8.11 0.95 8.73
N VAL A 185 -7.56 0.78 9.95
CA VAL A 185 -6.54 -0.25 10.25
C VAL A 185 -7.13 -1.65 10.19
N VAL A 186 -8.35 -1.82 10.72
CA VAL A 186 -9.02 -3.13 10.67
C VAL A 186 -9.28 -3.55 9.22
N VAL A 187 -9.77 -2.62 8.39
CA VAL A 187 -9.95 -2.85 6.95
C VAL A 187 -8.64 -3.23 6.29
N ALA A 188 -7.56 -2.48 6.55
CA ALA A 188 -6.24 -2.75 5.96
C ALA A 188 -5.71 -4.14 6.34
N LEU A 189 -5.84 -4.54 7.60
CA LEU A 189 -5.41 -5.88 8.07
C LEU A 189 -6.26 -7.00 7.46
N ILE A 190 -7.58 -6.79 7.32
CA ILE A 190 -8.47 -7.75 6.64
C ILE A 190 -8.05 -7.90 5.17
N VAL A 191 -7.75 -6.79 4.47
CA VAL A 191 -7.25 -6.82 3.09
C VAL A 191 -5.96 -7.62 2.99
N VAL A 192 -4.97 -7.34 3.84
CA VAL A 192 -3.70 -8.08 3.86
C VAL A 192 -3.94 -9.57 4.09
N LEU A 193 -4.79 -9.93 5.04
CA LEU A 193 -5.11 -11.33 5.34
C LEU A 193 -5.81 -11.99 4.14
N ALA A 194 -6.79 -11.32 3.53
CA ALA A 194 -7.52 -11.83 2.36
C ALA A 194 -6.57 -12.08 1.18
N ILE A 195 -5.69 -11.11 0.87
CA ILE A 195 -4.71 -11.24 -0.21
C ILE A 195 -3.67 -12.33 0.12
N TYR A 196 -3.21 -12.42 1.37
CA TYR A 196 -2.31 -13.51 1.78
C TYR A 196 -2.95 -14.88 1.57
N LEU A 197 -4.20 -15.07 2.01
CA LEU A 197 -4.93 -16.32 1.83
C LEU A 197 -5.19 -16.61 0.35
N MET A 198 -5.55 -15.59 -0.43
CA MET A 198 -5.77 -15.69 -1.87
C MET A 198 -4.49 -16.14 -2.59
N LEU A 199 -3.36 -15.49 -2.33
CA LEU A 199 -2.07 -15.84 -2.94
C LEU A 199 -1.61 -17.25 -2.57
N LYS A 200 -1.83 -17.67 -1.31
CA LYS A 200 -1.33 -18.96 -0.80
C LYS A 200 -2.20 -20.16 -1.19
N TYR A 201 -3.53 -20.02 -1.14
CA TYR A 201 -4.44 -21.15 -1.22
C TYR A 201 -5.26 -21.23 -2.51
N THR A 202 -5.38 -20.14 -3.30
CA THR A 202 -6.22 -20.15 -4.50
C THR A 202 -5.45 -20.56 -5.76
N ARG A 203 -6.20 -21.01 -6.79
CA ARG A 203 -5.65 -21.25 -8.14
C ARG A 203 -5.11 -19.95 -8.75
N PHE A 204 -5.80 -18.84 -8.55
CA PHE A 204 -5.39 -17.53 -9.04
C PHE A 204 -4.05 -17.08 -8.44
N GLY A 205 -3.85 -17.24 -7.14
CA GLY A 205 -2.58 -16.92 -6.50
C GLY A 205 -1.42 -17.73 -7.09
N ARG A 206 -1.60 -19.04 -7.27
CA ARG A 206 -0.58 -19.89 -7.93
C ARG A 206 -0.28 -19.46 -9.35
N SER A 207 -1.32 -19.07 -10.13
CA SER A 207 -1.14 -18.55 -11.49
C SER A 207 -0.33 -17.25 -11.52
N ILE A 208 -0.55 -16.33 -10.57
CA ILE A 208 0.23 -15.08 -10.44
C ILE A 208 1.72 -15.39 -10.29
N TYR A 209 2.10 -16.30 -9.38
CA TYR A 209 3.51 -16.68 -9.19
C TYR A 209 4.10 -17.39 -10.41
N ALA A 210 3.33 -18.26 -11.05
CA ALA A 210 3.79 -18.98 -12.24
C ALA A 210 4.03 -18.05 -13.44
N VAL A 211 3.08 -17.14 -13.70
CA VAL A 211 3.18 -16.14 -14.78
C VAL A 211 4.38 -15.21 -14.55
N GLY A 212 4.57 -14.71 -13.33
CA GLY A 212 5.71 -13.85 -13.04
C GLY A 212 7.06 -14.57 -12.99
N GLY A 213 7.06 -15.88 -12.75
CA GLY A 213 8.28 -16.67 -12.81
C GLY A 213 8.79 -16.89 -14.24
N ASN A 214 7.91 -17.30 -15.14
CA ASN A 214 8.20 -17.43 -16.59
C ASN A 214 6.88 -17.54 -17.37
N GLN A 215 6.55 -16.50 -18.14
CA GLN A 215 5.30 -16.42 -18.90
C GLN A 215 5.20 -17.54 -19.98
N GLN A 216 6.30 -17.86 -20.66
CA GLN A 216 6.31 -18.90 -21.71
C GLN A 216 6.04 -20.28 -21.09
N SER A 217 6.73 -20.61 -19.99
CA SER A 217 6.51 -21.85 -19.28
C SER A 217 5.10 -21.94 -18.70
N ALA A 218 4.54 -20.85 -18.18
CA ALA A 218 3.17 -20.79 -17.69
C ALA A 218 2.16 -21.07 -18.81
N THR A 219 2.37 -20.51 -20.01
CA THR A 219 1.53 -20.77 -21.18
C THR A 219 1.61 -22.24 -21.61
N LEU A 220 2.82 -22.83 -21.65
CA LEU A 220 3.01 -24.26 -21.99
C LEU A 220 2.32 -25.20 -20.98
N MET A 221 2.20 -24.77 -19.71
CA MET A 221 1.46 -25.51 -18.68
C MET A 221 -0.06 -25.30 -18.77
N GLY A 222 -0.57 -24.59 -19.79
CA GLY A 222 -1.99 -24.34 -20.01
C GLY A 222 -2.59 -23.23 -19.12
N LEU A 223 -1.76 -22.39 -18.49
CA LEU A 223 -2.25 -21.23 -17.73
C LEU A 223 -2.60 -20.08 -18.67
N ASP A 224 -3.76 -19.45 -18.45
CA ASP A 224 -4.17 -18.28 -19.20
C ASP A 224 -3.46 -17.04 -18.61
N VAL A 225 -2.29 -16.70 -19.20
CA VAL A 225 -1.43 -15.60 -18.80
C VAL A 225 -2.18 -14.27 -18.91
N LYS A 226 -2.91 -14.05 -20.04
CA LYS A 226 -3.64 -12.79 -20.29
C LYS A 226 -4.72 -12.53 -19.23
N LYS A 227 -5.54 -13.54 -18.93
CA LYS A 227 -6.56 -13.41 -17.87
C LYS A 227 -5.94 -13.25 -16.48
N THR A 228 -4.81 -13.87 -16.21
CA THR A 228 -4.13 -13.76 -14.92
C THR A 228 -3.61 -12.35 -14.71
N GLN A 229 -2.94 -11.78 -15.70
CA GLN A 229 -2.45 -10.39 -15.66
C GLN A 229 -3.62 -9.39 -15.53
N MET A 230 -4.66 -9.50 -16.39
CA MET A 230 -5.83 -8.63 -16.32
C MET A 230 -6.47 -8.64 -14.93
N LYS A 231 -6.68 -9.82 -14.34
CA LYS A 231 -7.24 -9.94 -12.97
C LYS A 231 -6.34 -9.31 -11.91
N ALA A 232 -5.01 -9.35 -12.07
CA ALA A 232 -4.08 -8.72 -11.15
C ALA A 232 -4.23 -7.18 -11.16
N TYR A 233 -4.39 -6.56 -12.35
CA TYR A 233 -4.66 -5.10 -12.45
C TYR A 233 -6.03 -4.73 -11.92
N ILE A 234 -7.09 -5.50 -12.20
CA ILE A 234 -8.43 -5.28 -11.63
C ILE A 234 -8.36 -5.32 -10.10
N LEU A 235 -7.67 -6.32 -9.55
CA LEU A 235 -7.49 -6.44 -8.11
C LEU A 235 -6.69 -5.27 -7.52
N SER A 236 -5.62 -4.82 -8.19
CA SER A 236 -4.81 -3.67 -7.77
C SER A 236 -5.65 -2.40 -7.69
N SER A 237 -6.37 -2.06 -8.76
CA SER A 237 -7.19 -0.85 -8.80
C SER A 237 -8.36 -0.92 -7.81
N PHE A 238 -8.98 -2.08 -7.62
CA PHE A 238 -10.03 -2.29 -6.60
C PHE A 238 -9.48 -2.06 -5.19
N LEU A 239 -8.31 -2.63 -4.86
CA LEU A 239 -7.65 -2.44 -3.57
C LEU A 239 -7.14 -1.01 -3.39
N THR A 240 -6.77 -0.35 -4.49
CA THR A 240 -6.41 1.08 -4.49
C THR A 240 -7.62 1.93 -4.12
N SER A 241 -8.82 1.64 -4.63
CA SER A 241 -10.03 2.38 -4.22
C SER A 241 -10.42 2.10 -2.77
N ILE A 242 -10.23 0.88 -2.25
CA ILE A 242 -10.36 0.62 -0.79
C ILE A 242 -9.35 1.47 -0.02
N GLY A 243 -8.10 1.51 -0.49
CA GLY A 243 -7.05 2.35 0.07
C GLY A 243 -7.40 3.84 0.01
N GLY A 244 -8.04 4.29 -1.08
CA GLY A 244 -8.56 5.64 -1.27
C GLY A 244 -9.61 6.02 -0.24
N ILE A 245 -10.57 5.12 0.05
CA ILE A 245 -11.55 5.30 1.14
C ILE A 245 -10.83 5.46 2.48
N CYS A 246 -9.90 4.54 2.80
CA CYS A 246 -9.15 4.61 4.05
C CYS A 246 -8.29 5.88 4.16
N TYR A 247 -7.72 6.32 3.05
CA TYR A 247 -6.93 7.55 2.96
C TYR A 247 -7.82 8.79 3.17
N CYS A 248 -8.97 8.86 2.50
CA CYS A 248 -9.94 9.93 2.63
C CYS A 248 -10.52 10.03 4.05
N LEU A 249 -10.81 8.89 4.70
CA LEU A 249 -11.23 8.85 6.12
C LEU A 249 -10.18 9.42 7.08
N ASN A 250 -8.89 9.36 6.73
CA ASN A 250 -7.83 9.95 7.55
C ASN A 250 -7.62 11.44 7.27
N THR A 251 -7.76 11.88 6.01
CA THR A 251 -7.51 13.27 5.60
C THR A 251 -8.75 14.15 5.67
N MET A 252 -9.95 13.56 5.59
CA MET A 252 -11.25 14.25 5.58
C MET A 252 -11.33 15.37 4.53
N ALA A 253 -10.63 15.20 3.40
CA ALA A 253 -10.59 16.18 2.33
C ALA A 253 -10.20 15.55 0.98
N GLY A 254 -10.60 16.20 -0.11
CA GLY A 254 -10.13 15.98 -1.46
C GLY A 254 -9.34 17.17 -1.98
N THR A 255 -8.16 16.95 -2.57
CA THR A 255 -7.34 17.98 -3.21
C THR A 255 -6.72 17.44 -4.48
N THR A 256 -6.40 18.32 -5.44
CA THR A 256 -5.80 17.92 -6.73
C THR A 256 -4.39 17.35 -6.59
N THR A 257 -3.64 17.76 -5.57
CA THR A 257 -2.26 17.31 -5.29
C THR A 257 -2.19 16.16 -4.28
N GLN A 258 -3.35 15.64 -3.85
CA GLN A 258 -3.42 14.57 -2.86
C GLN A 258 -2.73 13.30 -3.35
N ALA A 259 -2.16 12.54 -2.42
CA ALA A 259 -1.52 11.26 -2.69
C ALA A 259 -0.39 11.29 -3.76
N THR A 260 0.22 12.46 -4.01
CA THR A 260 1.37 12.56 -4.92
C THR A 260 2.56 11.81 -4.32
N GLY A 261 3.16 10.89 -5.10
CA GLY A 261 4.27 10.05 -4.66
C GLY A 261 3.84 8.75 -3.96
N LEU A 262 2.54 8.58 -3.67
CA LEU A 262 2.02 7.38 -3.00
C LEU A 262 2.27 6.10 -3.82
N GLU A 263 2.33 6.23 -5.15
CA GLU A 263 2.72 5.15 -6.06
C GLU A 263 4.14 4.67 -5.79
N MET A 264 5.08 5.60 -5.56
CA MET A 264 6.46 5.28 -5.24
C MET A 264 6.59 4.68 -3.83
N ASP A 265 5.80 5.16 -2.87
CA ASP A 265 5.73 4.58 -1.53
C ASP A 265 5.18 3.15 -1.57
N ALA A 266 4.20 2.85 -2.42
CA ALA A 266 3.66 1.51 -2.59
C ALA A 266 4.67 0.56 -3.23
N ILE A 267 5.35 1.00 -4.31
CA ILE A 267 6.39 0.21 -4.99
C ILE A 267 7.55 -0.06 -4.03
N SER A 268 8.08 1.00 -3.38
CA SER A 268 9.20 0.87 -2.44
C SER A 268 8.87 -0.06 -1.28
N SER A 269 7.65 0.05 -0.71
CA SER A 269 7.19 -0.84 0.35
C SER A 269 7.12 -2.30 -0.09
N ALA A 270 6.65 -2.57 -1.31
CA ALA A 270 6.61 -3.92 -1.86
C ALA A 270 8.01 -4.50 -2.10
N VAL A 271 8.94 -3.69 -2.65
CA VAL A 271 10.33 -4.07 -2.91
C VAL A 271 11.09 -4.30 -1.61
N ILE A 272 11.01 -3.36 -0.65
CA ILE A 272 11.59 -3.51 0.70
C ILE A 272 11.02 -4.76 1.38
N GLY A 273 9.72 -5.04 1.15
CA GLY A 273 9.03 -6.24 1.60
C GLY A 273 9.49 -7.56 0.95
N GLY A 274 10.43 -7.50 -0.01
CA GLY A 274 11.01 -8.66 -0.68
C GLY A 274 10.28 -9.11 -1.94
N THR A 275 9.39 -8.27 -2.51
CA THR A 275 8.78 -8.54 -3.81
C THR A 275 9.74 -8.10 -4.93
N LEU A 276 10.06 -9.02 -5.85
CA LEU A 276 10.94 -8.72 -6.98
C LEU A 276 10.20 -7.93 -8.07
N LEU A 277 10.89 -6.93 -8.64
CA LEU A 277 10.40 -6.19 -9.81
C LEU A 277 10.26 -7.07 -11.06
N THR A 278 11.08 -8.14 -11.17
CA THR A 278 11.02 -9.11 -12.26
C THR A 278 9.84 -10.07 -12.19
N GLY A 279 9.12 -10.09 -11.06
CA GLY A 279 7.99 -10.98 -10.82
C GLY A 279 8.36 -12.34 -10.23
N GLY A 280 7.35 -13.16 -10.00
CA GLY A 280 7.45 -14.55 -9.54
C GLY A 280 7.85 -14.77 -8.09
N VAL A 281 8.36 -13.75 -7.40
CA VAL A 281 8.84 -13.81 -6.01
C VAL A 281 8.32 -12.62 -5.22
N GLY A 282 7.74 -12.86 -4.07
CA GLY A 282 7.25 -11.84 -3.16
C GLY A 282 6.23 -12.39 -2.16
N ASN A 283 5.88 -11.56 -1.19
CA ASN A 283 4.89 -11.91 -0.16
C ASN A 283 4.22 -10.64 0.37
N VAL A 284 2.90 -10.63 0.40
CA VAL A 284 2.13 -9.49 0.91
C VAL A 284 2.40 -9.16 2.39
N LEU A 285 2.77 -10.17 3.20
CA LEU A 285 3.20 -9.91 4.59
C LEU A 285 4.52 -9.13 4.62
N GLY A 286 5.45 -9.44 3.71
CA GLY A 286 6.67 -8.65 3.56
C GLY A 286 6.35 -7.21 3.17
N SER A 287 5.45 -7.01 2.22
CA SER A 287 5.01 -5.68 1.80
C SER A 287 4.35 -4.90 2.94
N LEU A 288 3.59 -5.54 3.83
CA LEU A 288 3.08 -4.91 5.06
C LEU A 288 4.23 -4.37 5.92
N PHE A 289 5.27 -5.17 6.17
CA PHE A 289 6.45 -4.70 6.92
C PHE A 289 7.20 -3.60 6.17
N GLY A 290 7.23 -3.63 4.83
CA GLY A 290 7.77 -2.53 4.02
C GLY A 290 7.03 -1.21 4.25
N VAL A 291 5.69 -1.24 4.30
CA VAL A 291 4.88 -0.05 4.65
C VAL A 291 5.17 0.40 6.09
N LEU A 292 5.33 -0.52 7.03
CA LEU A 292 5.67 -0.18 8.42
C LEU A 292 7.05 0.47 8.52
N ILE A 293 8.03 0.04 7.72
CA ILE A 293 9.35 0.68 7.63
C ILE A 293 9.21 2.12 7.13
N ASN A 294 8.51 2.35 6.00
CA ASN A 294 8.27 3.69 5.46
C ASN A 294 7.53 4.58 6.46
N GLY A 295 6.50 4.04 7.12
CA GLY A 295 5.77 4.73 8.18
C GLY A 295 6.63 5.08 9.40
N THR A 296 7.56 4.19 9.77
CA THR A 296 8.52 4.43 10.86
C THR A 296 9.49 5.56 10.49
N ILE A 297 10.05 5.55 9.27
CA ILE A 297 10.92 6.63 8.76
C ILE A 297 10.20 7.98 8.83
N SER A 298 8.99 8.03 8.28
CA SER A 298 8.15 9.24 8.29
C SER A 298 7.87 9.74 9.71
N THR A 299 7.62 8.81 10.63
CA THR A 299 7.35 9.14 12.04
C THR A 299 8.62 9.63 12.74
N LEU A 300 9.78 9.02 12.50
CA LEU A 300 11.07 9.45 13.04
C LEU A 300 11.43 10.86 12.58
N VAL A 301 11.29 11.14 11.27
CA VAL A 301 11.55 12.47 10.70
C VAL A 301 10.64 13.52 11.33
N LYS A 302 9.34 13.25 11.46
CA LYS A 302 8.37 14.16 12.10
C LYS A 302 8.66 14.36 13.58
N THR A 303 9.07 13.32 14.31
CA THR A 303 9.38 13.39 15.74
C THR A 303 10.67 14.17 16.01
N ASN A 304 11.63 14.15 15.09
CA ASN A 304 12.84 14.97 15.18
C ASN A 304 12.49 16.48 15.28
N GLY A 305 11.54 16.96 14.46
CA GLY A 305 11.04 18.34 14.45
C GLY A 305 11.98 19.37 13.83
N LYS A 306 13.24 19.02 13.53
CA LYS A 306 14.23 19.86 12.83
C LYS A 306 14.37 19.50 11.36
N LEU A 307 13.97 18.28 10.98
CA LEU A 307 14.09 17.77 9.63
C LEU A 307 12.78 18.10 8.84
N ILE A 308 12.95 18.52 7.61
CA ILE A 308 11.86 18.74 6.67
C ILE A 308 11.28 17.37 6.25
N SER A 309 9.98 17.28 6.01
CA SER A 309 9.32 16.02 5.62
C SER A 309 9.95 15.33 4.41
N SER A 310 10.57 16.09 3.50
CA SER A 310 11.29 15.56 2.33
C SER A 310 12.46 14.62 2.67
N TRP A 311 12.98 14.68 3.89
CA TRP A 311 14.00 13.72 4.34
C TRP A 311 13.49 12.29 4.39
N SER A 312 12.19 12.09 4.66
CA SER A 312 11.61 10.74 4.60
C SER A 312 11.73 10.14 3.21
N ASN A 313 11.47 10.92 2.15
CA ASN A 313 11.57 10.48 0.77
C ASN A 313 13.02 10.11 0.40
N ILE A 314 13.99 10.89 0.86
CA ILE A 314 15.41 10.60 0.62
C ILE A 314 15.82 9.28 1.28
N VAL A 315 15.46 9.07 2.55
CA VAL A 315 15.77 7.83 3.28
C VAL A 315 15.08 6.63 2.65
N THR A 316 13.81 6.77 2.25
CA THR A 316 13.07 5.70 1.55
C THR A 316 13.73 5.36 0.20
N ALA A 317 14.18 6.37 -0.57
CA ALA A 317 14.86 6.14 -1.85
C ALA A 317 16.20 5.41 -1.67
N ILE A 318 16.99 5.78 -0.65
CA ILE A 318 18.25 5.10 -0.33
C ILE A 318 17.99 3.63 0.05
N LEU A 319 16.98 3.38 0.89
CA LEU A 319 16.60 2.01 1.26
C LEU A 319 16.11 1.21 0.06
N LEU A 320 15.29 1.81 -0.82
CA LEU A 320 14.83 1.18 -2.04
C LEU A 320 16.02 0.75 -2.92
N CYS A 321 16.97 1.66 -3.18
CA CYS A 321 18.19 1.34 -3.93
C CYS A 321 18.96 0.20 -3.28
N PHE A 322 19.15 0.24 -1.96
CA PHE A 322 19.84 -0.81 -1.22
C PHE A 322 19.16 -2.17 -1.40
N PHE A 323 17.84 -2.24 -1.27
CA PHE A 323 17.10 -3.49 -1.43
C PHE A 323 17.11 -4.01 -2.87
N ILE A 324 17.04 -3.14 -3.89
CA ILE A 324 17.15 -3.54 -5.31
C ILE A 324 18.53 -4.16 -5.57
N VAL A 325 19.61 -3.52 -5.11
CA VAL A 325 20.96 -4.06 -5.25
C VAL A 325 21.11 -5.40 -4.53
N LEU A 326 20.61 -5.48 -3.31
CA LEU A 326 20.63 -6.72 -2.51
C LEU A 326 19.87 -7.85 -3.20
N GLN A 327 18.69 -7.59 -3.75
CA GLN A 327 17.91 -8.56 -4.52
C GLN A 327 18.65 -9.01 -5.79
N SER A 328 19.26 -8.09 -6.54
CA SER A 328 20.05 -8.38 -7.73
C SER A 328 21.25 -9.28 -7.43
N VAL A 329 21.96 -8.99 -6.35
CA VAL A 329 23.10 -9.84 -5.90
C VAL A 329 22.62 -11.24 -5.52
N PHE A 330 21.48 -11.37 -4.82
CA PHE A 330 20.93 -12.68 -4.49
C PHE A 330 20.49 -13.48 -5.74
N ALA A 331 19.92 -12.81 -6.75
CA ALA A 331 19.53 -13.44 -8.01
C ALA A 331 20.77 -14.00 -8.73
N LEU A 332 21.83 -13.20 -8.89
CA LEU A 332 23.09 -13.62 -9.52
C LEU A 332 23.79 -14.78 -8.79
N VAL A 333 23.81 -14.75 -7.45
CA VAL A 333 24.39 -15.85 -6.66
C VAL A 333 23.60 -17.16 -6.81
N LYS A 334 22.28 -17.05 -7.01
CA LYS A 334 21.41 -18.21 -7.21
C LYS A 334 21.62 -18.83 -8.59
N GLU A 335 21.73 -18.01 -9.65
CA GLU A 335 22.03 -18.49 -11.03
C GLU A 335 23.39 -19.19 -11.14
N ARG A 336 24.40 -18.71 -10.42
CA ARG A 336 25.73 -19.35 -10.40
C ARG A 336 25.75 -20.71 -9.66
N LYS A 337 24.72 -21.03 -8.90
CA LYS A 337 24.62 -22.29 -8.11
C LYS A 337 23.64 -23.30 -8.68
N SER A 338 22.88 -22.93 -9.71
CA SER A 338 22.03 -23.84 -10.51
C SER A 338 22.77 -24.33 -11.75
#